data_99df5a32c93b5458fd4eccf2607abfa0
#
_entry.id   99df5a32c93b5458fd4eccf2607abfa0
#
_cell.length_a   1.000
_cell.length_b   1.000
_cell.length_c   1.000
_cell.angle_alpha   90.00
_cell.angle_beta   90.00
_cell.angle_gamma   90.00
#
_symmetry.space_group_name_H-M   'P 1'
#
loop_
_entity.id
_entity.type
_entity.pdbx_description
1 polymer ?
#
loop_
_entity_poly.entity_id
_entity_poly.type
_entity_poly.pdbx_seq_one_letter_code
_entity_poly.pdbx_strand_id
1 'polypeptide(L)'
;MPGTLVPGTYPTRFCDHRAVSAPRDPEELDATATAVVHELAPATTVGPVELTVSDLERSLDYYGRAIGLDLLERAAGRASLGTGGRELLALVEERGSAPAPGATGLYHFALLVPERTDLARWLAHAARDRVPLVGLSDHFVSEALYLSDPDRHGIEIYRDRPREVWEGKVGSRLTTMPLDVDDLLGSLDDPAGEAFHRLPAGTTMGHVHLKVSSIPETLGFYRDALGFGLMAQLGGQAAFLSAGGYHHHIGANTWESSGGSPAPPGSAALRHATIVFPDSGERERAVNRLAHAGIEVGERDGDPSTSDPSGNALVFAVS
;
A
#
# COMPACT_ATOMS: atom_id res chain seq x y z
N MET A 1 -3.49 -16.76 -75.10
CA MET A 1 -4.29 -15.62 -74.68
C MET A 1 -4.51 -15.81 -73.18
N PRO A 2 -3.91 -14.99 -72.29
CA PRO A 2 -4.04 -15.20 -70.86
C PRO A 2 -5.33 -14.48 -70.33
N GLY A 3 -6.11 -15.24 -69.56
CA GLY A 3 -7.31 -14.72 -68.86
C GLY A 3 -6.98 -13.89 -67.66
N THR A 4 -7.57 -12.71 -67.60
CA THR A 4 -7.50 -11.72 -66.53
C THR A 4 -8.19 -12.22 -65.26
N LEU A 5 -7.45 -12.36 -64.18
CA LEU A 5 -8.00 -12.60 -62.82
C LEU A 5 -8.54 -11.29 -62.23
N VAL A 6 -9.83 -11.29 -61.89
CA VAL A 6 -10.50 -10.20 -61.16
C VAL A 6 -10.23 -10.39 -59.66
N PRO A 7 -9.85 -9.33 -58.89
CA PRO A 7 -9.67 -9.46 -57.46
C PRO A 7 -11.03 -9.59 -56.75
N GLY A 8 -11.17 -10.69 -55.99
CA GLY A 8 -12.33 -10.94 -55.15
C GLY A 8 -12.38 -9.97 -53.96
N THR A 9 -13.51 -9.30 -53.85
CA THR A 9 -13.91 -8.52 -52.69
C THR A 9 -14.14 -9.43 -51.49
N TYR A 10 -13.28 -9.35 -50.47
CA TYR A 10 -13.51 -9.97 -49.17
C TYR A 10 -14.61 -9.14 -48.43
N PRO A 11 -15.65 -9.78 -47.88
CA PRO A 11 -16.58 -9.09 -47.01
C PRO A 11 -15.88 -8.75 -45.70
N THR A 12 -15.70 -7.47 -45.42
CA THR A 12 -15.34 -6.95 -44.11
C THR A 12 -16.49 -7.27 -43.14
N ARG A 13 -16.37 -8.40 -42.45
CA ARG A 13 -17.10 -8.59 -41.20
C ARG A 13 -16.51 -7.62 -40.19
N PHE A 14 -17.22 -6.56 -39.95
CA PHE A 14 -17.04 -5.79 -38.69
C PHE A 14 -17.26 -6.77 -37.55
N CYS A 15 -16.18 -7.20 -36.89
CA CYS A 15 -16.27 -7.72 -35.55
C CYS A 15 -16.78 -6.58 -34.69
N ASP A 16 -18.02 -6.72 -34.25
CA ASP A 16 -18.62 -5.91 -33.19
C ASP A 16 -17.79 -6.19 -31.93
N HIS A 17 -16.70 -5.44 -31.76
CA HIS A 17 -15.97 -5.39 -30.51
C HIS A 17 -16.89 -4.66 -29.52
N ARG A 18 -17.85 -5.38 -28.97
CA ARG A 18 -18.34 -5.04 -27.65
C ARG A 18 -17.08 -5.06 -26.78
N ALA A 19 -16.60 -3.87 -26.48
CA ALA A 19 -15.61 -3.68 -25.45
C ALA A 19 -16.17 -4.38 -24.21
N VAL A 20 -15.64 -5.57 -23.93
CA VAL A 20 -15.79 -6.17 -22.61
C VAL A 20 -15.06 -5.17 -21.72
N SER A 21 -15.83 -4.32 -21.02
CA SER A 21 -15.23 -3.44 -20.03
C SER A 21 -14.42 -4.34 -19.12
N ALA A 22 -13.12 -4.11 -19.03
CA ALA A 22 -12.30 -4.74 -18.01
C ALA A 22 -13.03 -4.62 -16.67
N PRO A 23 -12.99 -5.63 -15.80
CA PRO A 23 -13.57 -5.48 -14.47
C PRO A 23 -13.01 -4.19 -13.88
N ARG A 24 -13.91 -3.26 -13.53
CA ARG A 24 -13.50 -2.02 -12.88
C ARG A 24 -12.82 -2.39 -11.59
N ASP A 25 -11.62 -1.83 -11.38
CA ASP A 25 -10.98 -1.87 -10.08
C ASP A 25 -12.01 -1.36 -9.06
N PRO A 26 -12.21 -2.04 -7.92
CA PRO A 26 -13.11 -1.55 -6.87
C PRO A 26 -12.82 -0.11 -6.43
N GLU A 27 -11.58 0.38 -6.61
CA GLU A 27 -11.19 1.77 -6.34
C GLU A 27 -11.69 2.78 -7.39
N GLU A 28 -12.20 2.35 -8.53
CA GLU A 28 -12.82 3.24 -9.54
C GLU A 28 -14.21 3.79 -9.12
N LEU A 29 -14.71 3.41 -7.96
CA LEU A 29 -15.95 3.95 -7.43
C LEU A 29 -15.72 5.37 -6.88
N ASP A 30 -16.64 6.28 -7.18
CA ASP A 30 -16.58 7.65 -6.67
C ASP A 30 -16.53 7.67 -5.13
N ALA A 31 -15.52 8.34 -4.58
CA ALA A 31 -15.38 8.54 -3.15
C ALA A 31 -16.42 9.54 -2.62
N THR A 32 -17.01 9.24 -1.48
CA THR A 32 -17.94 10.15 -0.81
C THR A 32 -17.16 11.08 0.12
N ALA A 33 -17.24 12.38 -0.09
CA ALA A 33 -16.64 13.38 0.79
C ALA A 33 -17.29 13.35 2.17
N THR A 34 -16.46 13.32 3.21
CA THR A 34 -16.90 13.32 4.62
C THR A 34 -16.19 14.47 5.35
N ALA A 35 -16.86 15.07 6.33
CA ALA A 35 -16.20 16.03 7.21
C ALA A 35 -15.06 15.36 7.98
N VAL A 36 -13.87 15.93 7.87
CA VAL A 36 -12.67 15.39 8.50
C VAL A 36 -12.55 15.93 9.91
N VAL A 37 -12.56 15.04 10.89
CA VAL A 37 -12.29 15.37 12.30
C VAL A 37 -10.94 14.73 12.66
N HIS A 38 -9.95 15.55 12.96
CA HIS A 38 -8.61 15.09 13.32
C HIS A 38 -8.41 15.23 14.84
N GLU A 39 -8.27 14.10 15.53
CA GLU A 39 -7.89 14.07 16.93
C GLU A 39 -6.42 13.66 17.13
N LEU A 40 -5.83 12.97 16.17
CA LEU A 40 -4.39 12.66 16.16
C LEU A 40 -3.56 13.87 15.75
N ALA A 41 -2.39 14.00 16.37
CA ALA A 41 -1.42 15.03 15.98
C ALA A 41 -1.12 14.96 14.47
N PRO A 42 -1.09 16.11 13.75
CA PRO A 42 -0.86 16.15 12.31
C PRO A 42 0.44 15.46 11.84
N ALA A 43 1.43 15.35 12.72
CA ALA A 43 2.71 14.70 12.44
C ALA A 43 2.72 13.19 12.73
N THR A 44 1.55 12.60 13.08
CA THR A 44 1.42 11.14 13.20
C THR A 44 1.54 10.50 11.82
N THR A 45 2.36 9.46 11.70
CA THR A 45 2.67 8.78 10.44
C THR A 45 2.59 7.25 10.59
N VAL A 46 2.79 6.53 9.50
CA VAL A 46 3.02 5.08 9.50
C VAL A 46 4.53 4.82 9.54
N GLY A 47 4.93 3.86 10.34
CA GLY A 47 6.30 3.36 10.47
C GLY A 47 6.47 2.00 9.80
N PRO A 48 7.52 1.25 10.19
CA PRO A 48 7.80 -0.07 9.64
C PRO A 48 6.63 -1.04 9.75
N VAL A 49 6.54 -1.96 8.79
CA VAL A 49 5.68 -3.13 8.90
C VAL A 49 6.51 -4.39 9.15
N GLU A 50 6.00 -5.33 9.92
CA GLU A 50 6.61 -6.64 10.11
C GLU A 50 5.79 -7.73 9.44
N LEU A 51 6.46 -8.56 8.62
CA LEU A 51 5.84 -9.61 7.83
C LEU A 51 6.40 -10.99 8.18
N THR A 52 5.53 -12.00 8.17
CA THR A 52 5.96 -13.40 8.11
C THR A 52 6.27 -13.77 6.68
N VAL A 53 7.46 -14.33 6.43
CA VAL A 53 7.89 -14.87 5.14
C VAL A 53 8.24 -16.34 5.24
N SER A 54 8.03 -17.10 4.16
CA SER A 54 8.28 -18.54 4.17
C SER A 54 9.75 -18.92 3.95
N ASP A 55 10.56 -18.01 3.39
CA ASP A 55 11.98 -18.18 3.10
C ASP A 55 12.67 -16.81 3.13
N LEU A 56 13.47 -16.58 4.18
CA LEU A 56 14.12 -15.29 4.42
C LEU A 56 15.14 -14.96 3.33
N GLU A 57 15.92 -15.92 2.84
CA GLU A 57 16.94 -15.65 1.82
C GLU A 57 16.31 -15.21 0.50
N ARG A 58 15.25 -15.90 0.08
CA ARG A 58 14.47 -15.54 -1.11
C ARG A 58 13.87 -14.15 -0.97
N SER A 59 13.33 -13.82 0.21
CA SER A 59 12.76 -12.50 0.48
C SER A 59 13.81 -11.42 0.48
N LEU A 60 14.98 -11.65 1.11
CA LEU A 60 16.11 -10.71 1.10
C LEU A 60 16.62 -10.43 -0.33
N ASP A 61 16.74 -11.47 -1.17
CA ASP A 61 17.12 -11.30 -2.58
C ASP A 61 16.07 -10.46 -3.33
N TYR A 62 14.79 -10.72 -3.13
CA TYR A 62 13.71 -9.98 -3.76
C TYR A 62 13.68 -8.51 -3.32
N TYR A 63 13.64 -8.24 -2.02
CA TYR A 63 13.56 -6.89 -1.51
C TYR A 63 14.85 -6.07 -1.80
N GLY A 64 15.99 -6.73 -1.83
CA GLY A 64 17.26 -6.09 -2.20
C GLY A 64 17.36 -5.76 -3.68
N ARG A 65 17.05 -6.72 -4.57
CA ARG A 65 17.26 -6.55 -6.03
C ARG A 65 16.06 -5.94 -6.75
N ALA A 66 14.85 -6.43 -6.46
CA ALA A 66 13.67 -5.96 -7.17
C ALA A 66 13.15 -4.65 -6.59
N ILE A 67 13.09 -4.51 -5.26
CA ILE A 67 12.59 -3.30 -4.61
C ILE A 67 13.70 -2.25 -4.44
N GLY A 68 14.91 -2.69 -4.05
CA GLY A 68 16.06 -1.81 -3.80
C GLY A 68 16.14 -1.34 -2.35
N LEU A 69 15.71 -2.18 -1.39
CA LEU A 69 15.94 -1.93 0.05
C LEU A 69 17.33 -2.42 0.47
N ASP A 70 17.95 -1.70 1.39
CA ASP A 70 19.17 -2.10 2.05
C ASP A 70 18.86 -3.08 3.20
N LEU A 71 19.67 -4.12 3.38
CA LEU A 71 19.66 -4.91 4.60
C LEU A 71 20.33 -4.10 5.72
N LEU A 72 19.57 -3.78 6.76
CA LEU A 72 20.05 -2.99 7.91
C LEU A 72 20.58 -3.89 9.02
N GLU A 73 19.78 -4.89 9.43
CA GLU A 73 20.12 -5.84 10.47
C GLU A 73 19.68 -7.25 10.08
N ARG A 74 20.41 -8.25 10.59
CA ARG A 74 20.07 -9.65 10.41
C ARG A 74 20.36 -10.46 11.67
N ALA A 75 19.40 -11.28 12.05
CA ALA A 75 19.50 -12.28 13.10
C ALA A 75 18.99 -13.63 12.60
N ALA A 76 19.06 -14.66 13.43
CA ALA A 76 18.52 -15.97 13.08
C ALA A 76 16.99 -15.88 12.81
N GLY A 77 16.58 -16.15 11.57
CA GLY A 77 15.17 -16.12 11.16
C GLY A 77 14.54 -14.74 11.09
N ARG A 78 15.29 -13.64 11.23
CA ARG A 78 14.77 -12.27 11.16
C ARG A 78 15.74 -11.34 10.41
N ALA A 79 15.19 -10.36 9.70
CA ALA A 79 15.96 -9.28 9.12
C ALA A 79 15.16 -7.98 9.12
N SER A 80 15.85 -6.85 9.17
CA SER A 80 15.29 -5.52 8.96
C SER A 80 15.87 -4.91 7.70
N LEU A 81 15.00 -4.27 6.91
CA LEU A 81 15.34 -3.65 5.63
C LEU A 81 14.83 -2.21 5.59
N GLY A 82 15.52 -1.38 4.82
CA GLY A 82 15.14 0.02 4.69
C GLY A 82 16.03 0.79 3.76
N THR A 83 16.06 2.11 3.91
CA THR A 83 16.90 3.02 3.12
C THR A 83 17.50 4.10 4.00
N GLY A 84 18.74 4.51 3.70
CA GLY A 84 19.41 5.59 4.45
C GLY A 84 19.51 5.35 5.95
N GLY A 85 19.57 4.09 6.40
CA GLY A 85 19.60 3.69 7.80
C GLY A 85 18.24 3.70 8.51
N ARG A 86 17.15 4.03 7.81
CA ARG A 86 15.78 3.98 8.34
C ARG A 86 15.16 2.62 8.03
N GLU A 87 14.68 1.93 9.05
CA GLU A 87 13.89 0.71 8.88
C GLU A 87 12.52 1.03 8.27
N LEU A 88 12.14 0.24 7.26
CA LEU A 88 10.83 0.31 6.60
C LEU A 88 10.10 -1.03 6.68
N LEU A 89 10.85 -2.13 6.75
CA LEU A 89 10.31 -3.48 6.69
C LEU A 89 11.11 -4.43 7.60
N ALA A 90 10.42 -5.17 8.44
CA ALA A 90 10.98 -6.30 9.17
C ALA A 90 10.40 -7.61 8.62
N LEU A 91 11.25 -8.60 8.44
CA LEU A 91 10.90 -9.94 7.97
C LEU A 91 11.19 -10.98 9.05
N VAL A 92 10.25 -11.88 9.29
CA VAL A 92 10.38 -13.02 10.21
C VAL A 92 10.11 -14.31 9.43
N GLU A 93 11.07 -15.22 9.41
CA GLU A 93 10.94 -16.50 8.72
C GLU A 93 10.06 -17.47 9.53
N GLU A 94 9.02 -17.96 8.91
CA GLU A 94 8.27 -19.14 9.36
C GLU A 94 8.22 -20.13 8.20
N ARG A 95 9.13 -21.09 8.20
CA ARG A 95 9.25 -22.07 7.11
C ARG A 95 7.97 -22.85 6.91
N GLY A 96 7.53 -22.91 5.65
CA GLY A 96 6.29 -23.60 5.29
C GLY A 96 5.05 -22.72 5.46
N SER A 97 5.19 -21.45 5.89
CA SER A 97 4.08 -20.50 5.86
C SER A 97 3.60 -20.29 4.41
N ALA A 98 2.31 -20.04 4.25
CA ALA A 98 1.68 -19.83 2.96
C ALA A 98 0.67 -18.69 3.02
N PRO A 99 0.39 -18.01 1.90
CA PRO A 99 -0.67 -17.01 1.84
C PRO A 99 -2.01 -17.57 2.31
N ALA A 100 -2.84 -16.76 2.98
CA ALA A 100 -4.17 -17.11 3.45
C ALA A 100 -5.24 -16.33 2.65
N PRO A 101 -5.68 -16.81 1.47
CA PRO A 101 -6.70 -16.13 0.68
C PRO A 101 -8.01 -15.97 1.44
N GLY A 102 -8.67 -14.82 1.31
CA GLY A 102 -9.93 -14.52 1.99
C GLY A 102 -9.80 -14.14 3.47
N ALA A 103 -8.62 -14.25 4.06
CA ALA A 103 -8.37 -13.77 5.41
C ALA A 103 -8.20 -12.25 5.43
N THR A 104 -8.49 -11.64 6.60
CA THR A 104 -8.07 -10.27 6.90
C THR A 104 -6.55 -10.19 7.05
N GLY A 105 -5.96 -9.00 6.98
CA GLY A 105 -4.51 -8.83 7.01
C GLY A 105 -4.03 -7.68 6.13
N LEU A 106 -2.84 -7.81 5.59
CA LEU A 106 -2.28 -6.82 4.66
C LEU A 106 -2.90 -6.96 3.26
N TYR A 107 -3.35 -5.84 2.68
CA TYR A 107 -3.57 -5.71 1.25
C TYR A 107 -2.29 -5.27 0.56
N HIS A 108 -1.71 -4.14 0.97
CA HIS A 108 -0.35 -3.72 0.64
C HIS A 108 0.24 -2.78 1.70
N PHE A 109 1.56 -2.70 1.75
CA PHE A 109 2.28 -1.59 2.34
C PHE A 109 2.86 -0.71 1.24
N ALA A 110 3.03 0.58 1.50
CA ALA A 110 3.35 1.55 0.47
C ALA A 110 4.61 2.34 0.79
N LEU A 111 5.57 2.27 -0.13
CA LEU A 111 6.86 2.96 -0.07
C LEU A 111 6.76 4.29 -0.83
N LEU A 112 6.77 5.40 -0.10
CA LEU A 112 6.73 6.75 -0.64
C LEU A 112 8.13 7.20 -1.03
N VAL A 113 8.38 7.33 -2.33
CA VAL A 113 9.63 7.90 -2.83
C VAL A 113 9.57 9.42 -2.87
N PRO A 114 10.71 10.14 -2.65
CA PRO A 114 10.73 11.60 -2.53
C PRO A 114 10.31 12.31 -3.82
N GLU A 115 10.85 11.87 -4.96
CA GLU A 115 10.71 12.59 -6.22
C GLU A 115 10.05 11.74 -7.30
N ARG A 116 9.36 12.41 -8.24
CA ARG A 116 8.74 11.74 -9.39
C ARG A 116 9.77 10.99 -10.24
N THR A 117 10.97 11.55 -10.38
CA THR A 117 12.09 10.90 -11.07
C THR A 117 12.57 9.64 -10.38
N ASP A 118 12.41 9.51 -9.05
CA ASP A 118 12.73 8.28 -8.34
C ASP A 118 11.74 7.16 -8.68
N LEU A 119 10.45 7.49 -8.79
CA LEU A 119 9.42 6.55 -9.25
C LEU A 119 9.69 6.12 -10.69
N ALA A 120 10.04 7.07 -11.56
CA ALA A 120 10.40 6.80 -12.95
C ALA A 120 11.65 5.90 -13.08
N ARG A 121 12.71 6.14 -12.28
CA ARG A 121 13.91 5.30 -12.23
C ARG A 121 13.60 3.88 -11.79
N TRP A 122 12.75 3.75 -10.76
CA TRP A 122 12.32 2.43 -10.31
C TRP A 122 11.51 1.70 -11.39
N LEU A 123 10.61 2.39 -12.09
CA LEU A 123 9.84 1.80 -13.20
C LEU A 123 10.75 1.37 -14.36
N ALA A 124 11.75 2.18 -14.73
CA ALA A 124 12.74 1.81 -15.75
C ALA A 124 13.56 0.58 -15.33
N HIS A 125 13.95 0.49 -14.04
CA HIS A 125 14.58 -0.69 -13.48
C HIS A 125 13.67 -1.92 -13.57
N ALA A 126 12.43 -1.81 -13.13
CA ALA A 126 11.48 -2.91 -13.18
C ALA A 126 11.26 -3.45 -14.60
N ALA A 127 11.20 -2.56 -15.59
CA ALA A 127 11.08 -2.92 -17.00
C ALA A 127 12.33 -3.67 -17.51
N ARG A 128 13.53 -3.17 -17.19
CA ARG A 128 14.81 -3.77 -17.60
C ARG A 128 15.02 -5.16 -16.98
N ASP A 129 14.77 -5.27 -15.68
CA ASP A 129 15.03 -6.49 -14.89
C ASP A 129 13.83 -7.43 -14.88
N ARG A 130 12.74 -7.06 -15.60
CA ARG A 130 11.50 -7.82 -15.73
C ARG A 130 10.85 -8.14 -14.39
N VAL A 131 10.84 -7.17 -13.48
CA VAL A 131 10.10 -7.29 -12.22
C VAL A 131 8.60 -7.30 -12.54
N PRO A 132 7.85 -8.34 -12.13
CA PRO A 132 6.43 -8.43 -12.43
C PRO A 132 5.65 -7.33 -11.70
N LEU A 133 4.84 -6.57 -12.44
CA LEU A 133 3.92 -5.58 -11.89
C LEU A 133 2.49 -6.13 -11.90
N VAL A 134 1.73 -5.79 -10.88
CA VAL A 134 0.29 -6.13 -10.74
C VAL A 134 -0.58 -5.01 -11.30
N GLY A 135 -0.16 -3.75 -11.15
CA GLY A 135 -0.90 -2.59 -11.62
C GLY A 135 -0.07 -1.32 -11.68
N LEU A 136 -0.59 -0.33 -12.39
CA LEU A 136 -0.01 1.01 -12.56
C LEU A 136 -1.18 2.00 -12.50
N SER A 137 -1.18 2.90 -11.54
CA SER A 137 -2.34 3.75 -11.28
C SER A 137 -2.00 5.21 -11.04
N ASP A 138 -2.88 6.07 -11.49
CA ASP A 138 -2.97 7.48 -11.13
C ASP A 138 -4.19 7.66 -10.21
N HIS A 139 -3.93 8.03 -8.96
CA HIS A 139 -4.98 8.21 -7.94
C HIS A 139 -5.40 9.66 -7.75
N PHE A 140 -5.03 10.57 -8.65
CA PHE A 140 -5.22 12.02 -8.49
C PHE A 140 -4.33 12.61 -7.38
N VAL A 141 -4.17 11.94 -6.27
CA VAL A 141 -3.30 12.35 -5.14
C VAL A 141 -1.86 11.88 -5.33
N SER A 142 -1.67 10.77 -6.04
CA SER A 142 -0.38 10.09 -6.22
C SER A 142 -0.30 9.35 -7.55
N GLU A 143 0.92 8.99 -7.95
CA GLU A 143 1.23 8.04 -9.02
C GLU A 143 1.82 6.79 -8.38
N ALA A 144 1.31 5.59 -8.71
CA ALA A 144 1.56 4.35 -7.98
C ALA A 144 1.86 3.15 -8.88
N LEU A 145 2.76 2.28 -8.41
CA LEU A 145 3.18 1.05 -9.05
C LEU A 145 2.96 -0.11 -8.06
N TYR A 146 2.18 -1.11 -8.46
CA TYR A 146 1.78 -2.22 -7.61
C TYR A 146 2.48 -3.51 -7.99
N LEU A 147 2.90 -4.25 -6.98
CA LEU A 147 3.55 -5.54 -7.14
C LEU A 147 3.28 -6.46 -5.93
N SER A 148 3.70 -7.71 -6.03
CA SER A 148 3.63 -8.66 -4.93
C SER A 148 4.98 -9.30 -4.70
N ASP A 149 5.34 -9.52 -3.45
CA ASP A 149 6.51 -10.29 -3.09
C ASP A 149 6.32 -11.81 -3.34
N PRO A 150 7.36 -12.64 -3.17
CA PRO A 150 7.27 -14.10 -3.37
C PRO A 150 6.27 -14.81 -2.45
N ASP A 151 5.90 -14.22 -1.31
CA ASP A 151 4.89 -14.73 -0.38
C ASP A 151 3.52 -14.06 -0.56
N ARG A 152 3.36 -13.26 -1.64
CA ARG A 152 2.14 -12.54 -2.03
C ARG A 152 1.75 -11.40 -1.10
N HIS A 153 2.69 -10.83 -0.37
CA HIS A 153 2.45 -9.55 0.25
C HIS A 153 2.38 -8.46 -0.82
N GLY A 154 1.31 -7.67 -0.78
CA GLY A 154 1.15 -6.53 -1.69
C GLY A 154 2.13 -5.42 -1.34
N ILE A 155 2.70 -4.81 -2.37
CA ILE A 155 3.64 -3.69 -2.28
C ILE A 155 3.17 -2.60 -3.22
N GLU A 156 3.18 -1.38 -2.75
CA GLU A 156 3.04 -0.18 -3.56
C GLU A 156 4.32 0.63 -3.50
N ILE A 157 4.81 1.10 -4.64
CA ILE A 157 5.85 2.12 -4.73
C ILE A 157 5.22 3.32 -5.38
N TYR A 158 5.22 4.46 -4.71
CA TYR A 158 4.46 5.59 -5.16
C TYR A 158 5.12 6.93 -4.84
N ARG A 159 4.62 7.96 -5.48
CA ARG A 159 5.01 9.34 -5.28
C ARG A 159 3.76 10.22 -5.17
N ASP A 160 3.72 11.05 -4.15
CA ASP A 160 2.65 12.04 -3.99
C ASP A 160 2.74 13.15 -5.04
N ARG A 161 1.59 13.59 -5.52
CA ARG A 161 1.50 14.89 -6.16
C ARG A 161 1.65 16.03 -5.15
N PRO A 162 2.06 17.24 -5.56
CA PRO A 162 2.12 18.38 -4.66
C PRO A 162 0.80 18.55 -3.90
N ARG A 163 0.88 18.78 -2.58
CA ARG A 163 -0.28 18.82 -1.68
C ARG A 163 -1.35 19.80 -2.16
N GLU A 164 -0.95 20.92 -2.74
CA GLU A 164 -1.82 21.98 -3.27
C GLU A 164 -2.77 21.47 -4.39
N VAL A 165 -2.40 20.40 -5.07
CA VAL A 165 -3.21 19.79 -6.14
C VAL A 165 -4.45 19.11 -5.54
N TRP A 166 -4.29 18.40 -4.43
CA TRP A 166 -5.31 17.50 -3.89
C TRP A 166 -5.85 17.86 -2.51
N GLU A 167 -5.21 18.79 -1.76
CA GLU A 167 -5.68 19.20 -0.43
C GLU A 167 -7.15 19.67 -0.47
N GLY A 168 -7.96 19.16 0.46
CA GLY A 168 -9.40 19.43 0.53
C GLY A 168 -10.24 18.77 -0.58
N LYS A 169 -9.62 17.98 -1.48
CA LYS A 169 -10.33 17.36 -2.61
C LYS A 169 -10.29 15.82 -2.57
N VAL A 170 -9.61 15.21 -1.61
CA VAL A 170 -9.44 13.75 -1.53
C VAL A 170 -10.79 13.05 -1.59
N GLY A 171 -11.73 13.40 -0.73
CA GLY A 171 -13.05 12.78 -0.66
C GLY A 171 -13.93 12.91 -1.89
N SER A 172 -13.60 13.83 -2.82
CA SER A 172 -14.37 14.06 -4.05
C SER A 172 -13.61 13.73 -5.34
N ARG A 173 -12.30 13.49 -5.26
CA ARG A 173 -11.43 13.33 -6.44
C ARG A 173 -10.54 12.10 -6.38
N LEU A 174 -10.50 11.40 -5.25
CA LEU A 174 -9.78 10.11 -5.17
C LEU A 174 -10.36 9.15 -6.21
N THR A 175 -9.51 8.63 -7.09
CA THR A 175 -9.90 7.80 -8.22
C THR A 175 -8.76 6.85 -8.56
N THR A 176 -9.02 5.88 -9.42
CA THR A 176 -8.01 5.03 -10.03
C THR A 176 -8.12 5.17 -11.55
N MET A 177 -7.12 5.78 -12.13
CA MET A 177 -6.97 5.95 -13.58
C MET A 177 -5.70 5.22 -14.04
N PRO A 178 -5.61 4.81 -15.31
CA PRO A 178 -4.35 4.31 -15.84
C PRO A 178 -3.24 5.36 -15.71
N LEU A 179 -2.06 4.92 -15.24
CA LEU A 179 -0.89 5.77 -15.18
C LEU A 179 -0.38 6.09 -16.58
N ASP A 180 -0.06 7.34 -16.85
CA ASP A 180 0.67 7.75 -18.07
C ASP A 180 2.16 7.37 -17.92
N VAL A 181 2.49 6.16 -18.37
CA VAL A 181 3.83 5.59 -18.28
C VAL A 181 4.84 6.38 -19.11
N ASP A 182 4.43 6.84 -20.29
CA ASP A 182 5.34 7.59 -21.19
C ASP A 182 5.67 8.96 -20.59
N ASP A 183 4.70 9.65 -20.00
CA ASP A 183 4.92 10.92 -19.31
C ASP A 183 5.76 10.72 -18.03
N LEU A 184 5.54 9.65 -17.27
CA LEU A 184 6.36 9.33 -16.10
C LEU A 184 7.83 9.08 -16.51
N LEU A 185 8.07 8.20 -17.48
CA LEU A 185 9.43 7.89 -17.96
C LEU A 185 10.07 9.09 -18.65
N GLY A 186 9.28 9.96 -19.30
CA GLY A 186 9.73 11.21 -19.90
C GLY A 186 10.27 12.23 -18.90
N SER A 187 10.10 12.01 -17.60
CA SER A 187 10.75 12.81 -16.54
C SER A 187 12.24 12.52 -16.36
N LEU A 188 12.76 11.45 -17.00
CA LEU A 188 14.19 11.09 -17.03
C LEU A 188 14.84 11.56 -18.32
N ASP A 189 16.09 12.04 -18.23
CA ASP A 189 16.88 12.44 -19.41
C ASP A 189 17.24 11.24 -20.30
N ASP A 190 17.56 10.10 -19.70
CA ASP A 190 17.87 8.83 -20.38
C ASP A 190 17.32 7.63 -19.60
N PRO A 191 16.04 7.25 -19.79
CA PRO A 191 15.43 6.14 -19.07
C PRO A 191 16.15 4.79 -19.26
N ALA A 192 16.81 4.59 -20.40
CA ALA A 192 17.53 3.34 -20.71
C ALA A 192 18.90 3.27 -20.04
N GLY A 193 19.55 4.40 -19.85
CA GLY A 193 20.90 4.51 -19.27
C GLY A 193 20.92 4.73 -17.76
N GLU A 194 19.77 5.04 -17.15
CA GLU A 194 19.67 5.26 -15.69
C GLU A 194 19.96 3.96 -14.92
N ALA A 195 21.04 3.99 -14.13
CA ALA A 195 21.36 2.87 -13.25
C ALA A 195 20.54 2.97 -11.97
N PHE A 196 19.69 1.97 -11.72
CA PHE A 196 19.03 1.81 -10.44
C PHE A 196 19.82 0.81 -9.57
N HIS A 197 20.12 1.19 -8.35
CA HIS A 197 20.80 0.33 -7.38
C HIS A 197 19.98 0.12 -6.13
N ARG A 198 19.26 1.14 -5.68
CA ARG A 198 18.44 1.14 -4.45
C ARG A 198 17.42 2.27 -4.47
N LEU A 199 16.41 2.17 -3.63
CA LEU A 199 15.51 3.29 -3.35
C LEU A 199 16.26 4.43 -2.66
N PRO A 200 15.87 5.70 -2.88
CA PRO A 200 16.52 6.85 -2.26
C PRO A 200 16.42 6.82 -0.73
N ALA A 201 17.43 7.35 -0.04
CA ALA A 201 17.48 7.43 1.41
C ALA A 201 16.31 8.20 2.05
N GLY A 202 15.64 9.07 1.28
CA GLY A 202 14.44 9.81 1.70
C GLY A 202 13.14 9.02 1.60
N THR A 203 13.16 7.77 1.10
CA THR A 203 11.96 6.92 1.03
C THR A 203 11.42 6.64 2.43
N THR A 204 10.10 6.71 2.59
CA THR A 204 9.40 6.45 3.84
C THR A 204 8.30 5.41 3.66
N MET A 205 7.80 4.85 4.76
CA MET A 205 6.52 4.18 4.76
C MET A 205 5.45 5.27 4.70
N GLY A 206 4.70 5.32 3.62
CA GLY A 206 3.68 6.35 3.43
C GLY A 206 2.33 5.94 3.97
N HIS A 207 1.91 4.69 3.70
CA HIS A 207 0.66 4.14 4.21
C HIS A 207 0.68 2.62 4.28
N VAL A 208 -0.30 2.05 4.97
CA VAL A 208 -0.67 0.64 4.89
C VAL A 208 -2.12 0.52 4.46
N HIS A 209 -2.40 -0.42 3.58
CA HIS A 209 -3.75 -0.78 3.18
C HIS A 209 -4.08 -2.17 3.74
N LEU A 210 -5.14 -2.26 4.51
CA LEU A 210 -5.52 -3.47 5.25
C LEU A 210 -6.75 -4.13 4.64
N LYS A 211 -6.75 -5.45 4.61
CA LYS A 211 -7.95 -6.26 4.39
C LYS A 211 -8.67 -6.37 5.73
N VAL A 212 -9.93 -5.94 5.75
CA VAL A 212 -10.76 -5.93 6.96
C VAL A 212 -12.07 -6.70 6.75
N SER A 213 -12.69 -7.14 7.83
CA SER A 213 -13.97 -7.87 7.78
C SER A 213 -15.17 -6.95 7.56
N SER A 214 -15.10 -5.69 8.06
CA SER A 214 -16.22 -4.75 8.13
C SER A 214 -15.74 -3.31 8.15
N ILE A 215 -16.18 -2.50 7.19
CA ILE A 215 -15.85 -1.05 7.16
C ILE A 215 -16.47 -0.30 8.35
N PRO A 216 -17.75 -0.51 8.73
CA PRO A 216 -18.28 0.15 9.92
C PRO A 216 -17.48 -0.12 11.21
N GLU A 217 -17.06 -1.34 11.47
CA GLU A 217 -16.23 -1.68 12.65
C GLU A 217 -14.83 -1.04 12.55
N THR A 218 -14.26 -1.03 11.35
CA THR A 218 -12.98 -0.37 11.07
C THR A 218 -13.05 1.13 11.36
N LEU A 219 -14.13 1.81 10.95
CA LEU A 219 -14.34 3.23 11.24
C LEU A 219 -14.53 3.46 12.75
N GLY A 220 -15.28 2.61 13.45
CA GLY A 220 -15.41 2.65 14.90
C GLY A 220 -14.07 2.57 15.63
N PHE A 221 -13.13 1.77 15.10
CA PHE A 221 -11.81 1.63 15.69
C PHE A 221 -10.87 2.79 15.29
N TYR A 222 -10.60 2.97 13.99
CA TYR A 222 -9.56 3.92 13.55
C TYR A 222 -10.01 5.38 13.67
N ARG A 223 -11.27 5.69 13.36
CA ARG A 223 -11.79 7.06 13.43
C ARG A 223 -12.27 7.41 14.84
N ASP A 224 -13.20 6.59 15.38
CA ASP A 224 -13.95 7.00 16.58
C ASP A 224 -13.16 6.72 17.86
N ALA A 225 -12.40 5.63 17.94
CA ALA A 225 -11.61 5.29 19.11
C ALA A 225 -10.17 5.78 19.02
N LEU A 226 -9.45 5.55 17.91
CA LEU A 226 -8.02 5.92 17.80
C LEU A 226 -7.83 7.40 17.43
N GLY A 227 -8.70 7.97 16.58
CA GLY A 227 -8.74 9.41 16.27
C GLY A 227 -8.16 9.79 14.91
N PHE A 228 -8.09 8.88 13.93
CA PHE A 228 -7.80 9.25 12.56
C PHE A 228 -8.97 9.99 11.90
N GLY A 229 -8.69 10.96 11.07
CA GLY A 229 -9.70 11.60 10.23
C GLY A 229 -10.07 10.74 9.02
N LEU A 230 -11.37 10.62 8.72
CA LEU A 230 -11.84 9.95 7.50
C LEU A 230 -11.68 10.89 6.30
N MET A 231 -10.84 10.51 5.34
CA MET A 231 -10.54 11.30 4.14
C MET A 231 -11.45 10.97 2.97
N ALA A 232 -11.74 9.69 2.77
CA ALA A 232 -12.64 9.20 1.73
C ALA A 232 -13.26 7.86 2.14
N GLN A 233 -14.42 7.54 1.56
CA GLN A 233 -15.07 6.25 1.74
C GLN A 233 -15.69 5.82 0.41
N LEU A 234 -15.39 4.60 -0.03
CA LEU A 234 -15.96 3.99 -1.23
C LEU A 234 -17.13 3.08 -0.83
N GLY A 235 -18.30 3.68 -0.70
CA GLY A 235 -19.49 2.96 -0.25
C GLY A 235 -19.25 2.21 1.07
N GLY A 236 -19.64 0.94 1.12
CA GLY A 236 -19.38 0.05 2.26
C GLY A 236 -18.14 -0.84 2.10
N GLN A 237 -17.29 -0.59 1.09
CA GLN A 237 -16.24 -1.53 0.70
C GLN A 237 -14.81 -1.05 1.02
N ALA A 238 -14.58 0.26 1.10
CA ALA A 238 -13.28 0.78 1.48
C ALA A 238 -13.38 2.12 2.24
N ALA A 239 -12.37 2.40 3.05
CA ALA A 239 -12.21 3.65 3.78
C ALA A 239 -10.73 4.06 3.80
N PHE A 240 -10.48 5.37 3.76
CA PHE A 240 -9.15 5.98 3.74
C PHE A 240 -9.08 6.99 4.88
N LEU A 241 -8.15 6.78 5.80
CA LEU A 241 -8.05 7.55 7.04
C LEU A 241 -6.64 8.13 7.20
N SER A 242 -6.56 9.34 7.76
CA SER A 242 -5.26 9.98 7.99
C SER A 242 -5.21 10.85 9.25
N ALA A 243 -3.99 11.20 9.65
CA ALA A 243 -3.69 12.32 10.51
C ALA A 243 -3.26 13.53 9.66
N GLY A 244 -3.46 14.76 10.14
CA GLY A 244 -2.94 15.98 9.50
C GLY A 244 -3.46 16.26 8.09
N GLY A 245 -4.58 15.65 7.68
CA GLY A 245 -5.16 15.87 6.34
C GLY A 245 -4.31 15.31 5.20
N TYR A 246 -3.44 14.34 5.44
CA TYR A 246 -2.79 13.56 4.39
C TYR A 246 -3.84 12.72 3.65
N HIS A 247 -3.58 12.31 2.41
CA HIS A 247 -4.62 11.59 1.64
C HIS A 247 -5.04 10.26 2.29
N HIS A 248 -4.12 9.48 2.85
CA HIS A 248 -4.39 8.42 3.82
C HIS A 248 -3.10 7.84 4.41
N HIS A 249 -3.12 7.51 5.68
CA HIS A 249 -2.11 6.69 6.37
C HIS A 249 -2.57 5.24 6.50
N ILE A 250 -3.89 5.06 6.65
CA ILE A 250 -4.55 3.76 6.72
C ILE A 250 -5.58 3.68 5.60
N GLY A 251 -5.39 2.76 4.67
CA GLY A 251 -6.43 2.27 3.78
C GLY A 251 -7.04 1.00 4.38
N ALA A 252 -8.33 0.78 4.18
CA ALA A 252 -9.01 -0.44 4.60
C ALA A 252 -10.03 -0.85 3.55
N ASN A 253 -10.09 -2.14 3.21
CA ASN A 253 -11.08 -2.67 2.27
C ASN A 253 -11.61 -4.05 2.67
N THR A 254 -12.76 -4.40 2.09
CA THR A 254 -13.43 -5.71 2.27
C THR A 254 -13.48 -6.51 0.97
N TRP A 255 -12.73 -6.13 -0.08
CA TRP A 255 -12.86 -6.70 -1.43
C TRP A 255 -12.63 -8.21 -1.46
N GLU A 256 -11.66 -8.69 -0.68
CA GLU A 256 -11.32 -10.11 -0.60
C GLU A 256 -11.65 -10.74 0.77
N SER A 257 -12.09 -9.93 1.76
CA SER A 257 -12.14 -10.31 3.17
C SER A 257 -13.43 -9.92 3.88
N SER A 258 -14.51 -9.63 3.15
CA SER A 258 -15.81 -9.29 3.77
C SER A 258 -16.31 -10.41 4.68
N GLY A 259 -16.51 -10.10 5.98
CA GLY A 259 -16.87 -11.09 7.00
C GLY A 259 -15.78 -12.13 7.29
N GLY A 260 -14.57 -11.93 6.75
CA GLY A 260 -13.42 -12.81 6.93
C GLY A 260 -12.87 -12.80 8.35
N SER A 261 -12.05 -13.79 8.66
CA SER A 261 -11.31 -13.92 9.92
C SER A 261 -9.82 -13.66 9.70
N PRO A 262 -9.05 -13.38 10.76
CA PRO A 262 -7.60 -13.28 10.69
C PRO A 262 -6.96 -14.51 10.06
N ALA A 263 -5.81 -14.31 9.41
CA ALA A 263 -5.03 -15.41 8.85
C ALA A 263 -4.68 -16.42 9.95
N PRO A 264 -4.82 -17.74 9.68
CA PRO A 264 -4.48 -18.74 10.68
C PRO A 264 -3.00 -18.74 11.02
N PRO A 265 -2.59 -19.21 12.20
CA PRO A 265 -1.19 -19.38 12.56
C PRO A 265 -0.41 -20.17 11.49
N GLY A 266 0.83 -19.75 11.22
CA GLY A 266 1.66 -20.36 10.17
C GLY A 266 1.36 -19.81 8.77
N SER A 267 0.60 -18.73 8.65
CA SER A 267 0.42 -18.03 7.38
C SER A 267 1.52 -17.01 7.11
N ALA A 268 1.88 -16.82 5.83
CA ALA A 268 2.62 -15.65 5.39
C ALA A 268 1.68 -14.44 5.46
N ALA A 269 1.86 -13.61 6.48
CA ALA A 269 0.90 -12.56 6.84
C ALA A 269 1.56 -11.36 7.51
N LEU A 270 0.81 -10.27 7.64
CA LEU A 270 1.18 -9.12 8.46
C LEU A 270 1.27 -9.53 9.94
N ARG A 271 2.41 -9.26 10.55
CA ARG A 271 2.60 -9.46 12.00
C ARG A 271 2.16 -8.22 12.78
N HIS A 272 2.51 -7.04 12.28
CA HIS A 272 1.99 -5.75 12.73
C HIS A 272 2.34 -4.62 11.76
N ALA A 273 1.56 -3.55 11.83
CA ALA A 273 1.90 -2.25 11.28
C ALA A 273 2.23 -1.28 12.43
N THR A 274 3.13 -0.33 12.20
CA THR A 274 3.50 0.65 13.21
C THR A 274 2.86 2.00 12.95
N ILE A 275 2.25 2.60 13.96
CA ILE A 275 1.84 4.00 13.97
C ILE A 275 2.86 4.78 14.77
N VAL A 276 3.45 5.82 14.17
CA VAL A 276 4.49 6.64 14.78
C VAL A 276 3.92 7.96 15.22
N PHE A 277 3.94 8.21 16.51
CA PHE A 277 3.50 9.47 17.12
C PHE A 277 4.67 10.44 17.24
N PRO A 278 4.44 11.76 17.15
CA PRO A 278 5.52 12.74 17.24
C PRO A 278 6.17 12.82 18.62
N ASP A 279 5.46 12.43 19.68
CA ASP A 279 5.96 12.38 21.04
C ASP A 279 5.17 11.38 21.91
N SER A 280 5.71 11.08 23.11
CA SER A 280 5.08 10.15 24.06
C SER A 280 3.73 10.62 24.58
N GLY A 281 3.51 11.92 24.69
CA GLY A 281 2.24 12.49 25.17
C GLY A 281 1.11 12.26 24.16
N GLU A 282 1.39 12.40 22.84
CA GLU A 282 0.41 12.08 21.79
C GLU A 282 0.10 10.59 21.77
N ARG A 283 1.12 9.74 21.90
CA ARG A 283 0.95 8.29 22.02
C ARG A 283 0.07 7.91 23.22
N GLU A 284 0.36 8.47 24.39
CA GLU A 284 -0.43 8.23 25.61
C GLU A 284 -1.88 8.67 25.45
N ARG A 285 -2.14 9.83 24.81
CA ARG A 285 -3.49 10.27 24.50
C ARG A 285 -4.26 9.29 23.62
N ALA A 286 -3.61 8.75 22.60
CA ALA A 286 -4.20 7.76 21.70
C ALA A 286 -4.48 6.42 22.45
N VAL A 287 -3.54 5.93 23.25
CA VAL A 287 -3.72 4.74 24.10
C VAL A 287 -4.86 4.92 25.09
N ASN A 288 -4.96 6.09 25.74
CA ASN A 288 -6.03 6.41 26.67
C ASN A 288 -7.42 6.43 25.98
N ARG A 289 -7.52 6.95 24.74
CA ARG A 289 -8.77 6.90 23.97
C ARG A 289 -9.22 5.46 23.70
N LEU A 290 -8.29 4.59 23.28
CA LEU A 290 -8.58 3.18 23.08
C LEU A 290 -9.08 2.51 24.37
N ALA A 291 -8.41 2.76 25.50
CA ALA A 291 -8.82 2.23 26.80
C ALA A 291 -10.21 2.74 27.23
N HIS A 292 -10.51 4.02 27.00
CA HIS A 292 -11.86 4.59 27.27
C HIS A 292 -12.94 3.99 26.36
N ALA A 293 -12.58 3.58 25.15
CA ALA A 293 -13.46 2.87 24.24
C ALA A 293 -13.60 1.36 24.59
N GLY A 294 -12.95 0.90 25.65
CA GLY A 294 -12.97 -0.51 26.09
C GLY A 294 -12.10 -1.43 25.23
N ILE A 295 -11.16 -0.86 24.46
CA ILE A 295 -10.23 -1.61 23.61
C ILE A 295 -8.98 -1.94 24.43
N GLU A 296 -8.63 -3.23 24.49
CA GLU A 296 -7.45 -3.69 25.20
C GLU A 296 -6.17 -3.24 24.50
N VAL A 297 -5.24 -2.68 25.27
CA VAL A 297 -3.90 -2.31 24.81
C VAL A 297 -2.89 -3.11 25.61
N GLY A 298 -2.16 -3.98 24.93
CA GLY A 298 -1.04 -4.76 25.46
C GLY A 298 0.30 -4.08 25.15
N GLU A 299 1.36 -4.89 25.06
CA GLU A 299 2.71 -4.46 24.76
C GLU A 299 3.37 -5.42 23.76
N ARG A 300 4.17 -4.88 22.86
CA ARG A 300 5.03 -5.63 21.95
C ARG A 300 6.37 -4.93 21.85
N ASP A 301 7.46 -5.65 22.18
CA ASP A 301 8.85 -5.16 22.14
C ASP A 301 9.08 -3.84 22.90
N GLY A 302 8.31 -3.61 23.98
CA GLY A 302 8.38 -2.41 24.84
C GLY A 302 7.49 -1.25 24.42
N ASP A 303 6.77 -1.36 23.30
CA ASP A 303 5.80 -0.37 22.84
C ASP A 303 4.35 -0.84 23.05
N PRO A 304 3.39 0.08 23.32
CA PRO A 304 1.98 -0.25 23.38
C PRO A 304 1.49 -0.88 22.07
N SER A 305 0.65 -1.89 22.16
CA SER A 305 0.12 -2.59 20.99
C SER A 305 -1.33 -3.01 21.17
N THR A 306 -2.06 -3.09 20.06
CA THR A 306 -3.45 -3.58 20.03
C THR A 306 -3.74 -4.25 18.70
N SER A 307 -4.95 -4.78 18.53
CA SER A 307 -5.44 -5.24 17.23
C SER A 307 -6.72 -4.51 16.87
N ASP A 308 -6.90 -4.23 15.58
CA ASP A 308 -8.17 -3.74 15.07
C ASP A 308 -9.27 -4.85 15.15
N PRO A 309 -10.55 -4.52 14.90
CA PRO A 309 -11.63 -5.52 14.95
C PRO A 309 -11.46 -6.69 13.95
N SER A 310 -10.60 -6.52 12.95
CA SER A 310 -10.29 -7.56 11.95
C SER A 310 -9.05 -8.38 12.33
N GLY A 311 -8.44 -8.11 13.48
CA GLY A 311 -7.24 -8.81 13.97
C GLY A 311 -5.93 -8.31 13.40
N ASN A 312 -5.92 -7.16 12.70
CA ASN A 312 -4.68 -6.52 12.26
C ASN A 312 -3.98 -5.90 13.47
N ALA A 313 -2.79 -6.39 13.80
CA ALA A 313 -2.03 -5.89 14.92
C ALA A 313 -1.36 -4.54 14.60
N LEU A 314 -1.39 -3.63 15.57
CA LEU A 314 -0.78 -2.32 15.54
C LEU A 314 0.20 -2.15 16.70
N VAL A 315 1.34 -1.51 16.43
CA VAL A 315 2.31 -1.09 17.43
C VAL A 315 2.38 0.44 17.42
N PHE A 316 2.47 1.05 18.59
CA PHE A 316 2.46 2.50 18.76
C PHE A 316 3.83 3.01 19.19
N ALA A 317 4.65 3.44 18.23
CA ALA A 317 5.99 3.94 18.46
C ALA A 317 6.02 5.48 18.60
N VAL A 318 7.14 6.02 19.04
CA VAL A 318 7.45 7.46 19.08
C VAL A 318 8.60 7.74 18.12
N SER A 319 8.59 8.89 17.43
CA SER A 319 9.61 9.31 16.45
C SER A 319 10.95 9.66 17.06
#